data_c9255d3d18bd89b227b209aa69e9dabf
#
_entry.id   c9255d3d18bd89b227b209aa69e9dabf
#
_cell.length_a   1.000
_cell.length_b   1.000
_cell.length_c   1.000
_cell.angle_alpha   90.00
_cell.angle_beta   90.00
_cell.angle_gamma   90.00
#
_symmetry.space_group_name_H-M   'P 1'
#
loop_
_entity.id
_entity.type
_entity.pdbx_description
1 polymer ?
#
loop_
_entity_poly.entity_id
_entity_poly.type
_entity_poly.pdbx_seq_one_letter_code
_entity_poly.pdbx_strand_id
1 'polypeptide(L)'
;MTEEIVSADIETNTPRGSKLRPFFGFYGGKWRDAAKYYPSPDHGLIVEPFAGSAGYALRYAHKRVVLCEVDPIIAGVWEYLVEVSPREILAIPDVPAGGTVDDLGLTQEAAWLIGFWVNRGVSRPRKRPSKWMRDRISPGSFWGNRVRQTISSQVERIRHWKIYNCSWNECPVTGSATWFVDPPYQKTGRHYVYGSEEIDFKDLGKWCRTRKGQVIVCENHGAGWIPFRRLADVKTTRAGKRAVEAIWTNNGDIQ
;
A
#
# COMPACT_ATOMS: atom_id res chain seq x y z
N MET A 1 15.20 -1.13 23.68
CA MET A 1 16.44 -0.98 22.89
C MET A 1 16.00 -1.02 21.44
N THR A 2 15.99 0.14 20.80
CA THR A 2 15.64 0.27 19.37
C THR A 2 16.88 -0.13 18.56
N GLU A 3 16.82 -1.26 17.85
CA GLU A 3 17.86 -1.64 16.90
C GLU A 3 17.89 -0.61 15.76
N GLU A 4 18.97 0.15 15.67
CA GLU A 4 19.28 1.00 14.52
C GLU A 4 19.48 0.12 13.29
N ILE A 5 18.63 0.27 12.29
CA ILE A 5 18.81 -0.42 11.01
C ILE A 5 19.89 0.32 10.22
N VAL A 6 21.14 -0.07 10.45
CA VAL A 6 22.30 0.38 9.69
C VAL A 6 22.30 -0.32 8.32
N SER A 7 22.53 0.44 7.27
CA SER A 7 22.62 -0.06 5.89
C SER A 7 23.85 -0.95 5.70
N ALA A 8 23.67 -2.27 5.71
CA ALA A 8 24.64 -3.20 5.16
C ALA A 8 24.09 -3.71 3.79
N ASP A 9 24.85 -3.46 2.74
CA ASP A 9 24.55 -3.93 1.40
C ASP A 9 24.74 -5.46 1.33
N ILE A 10 23.63 -6.19 1.40
CA ILE A 10 23.61 -7.60 1.03
C ILE A 10 22.96 -7.67 -0.35
N GLU A 11 23.77 -7.82 -1.39
CA GLU A 11 23.31 -8.17 -2.73
C GLU A 11 22.68 -9.57 -2.70
N THR A 12 21.37 -9.63 -2.60
CA THR A 12 20.62 -10.85 -2.86
C THR A 12 20.42 -10.97 -4.37
N ASN A 13 21.10 -11.94 -4.95
CA ASN A 13 21.00 -12.28 -6.38
C ASN A 13 19.67 -12.99 -6.67
N THR A 14 18.57 -12.23 -6.62
CA THR A 14 17.23 -12.72 -6.97
C THR A 14 16.94 -12.34 -8.42
N PRO A 15 16.45 -13.26 -9.27
CA PRO A 15 16.13 -12.96 -10.65
C PRO A 15 15.24 -11.73 -10.75
N ARG A 16 15.49 -10.85 -11.72
CA ARG A 16 14.62 -9.71 -12.07
C ARG A 16 13.22 -10.23 -12.41
N GLY A 17 12.47 -10.56 -11.39
CA GLY A 17 11.16 -11.21 -11.45
C GLY A 17 10.04 -10.19 -11.44
N SER A 18 9.05 -10.45 -12.24
CA SER A 18 7.78 -9.77 -12.42
C SER A 18 7.28 -9.04 -11.17
N LYS A 19 6.82 -7.79 -11.37
CA LYS A 19 6.02 -7.01 -10.41
C LYS A 19 4.97 -7.89 -9.72
N LEU A 20 4.78 -7.72 -8.43
CA LEU A 20 3.69 -8.35 -7.69
C LEU A 20 2.38 -7.65 -8.00
N ARG A 21 1.28 -8.39 -7.91
CA ARG A 21 -0.07 -7.84 -7.93
C ARG A 21 -0.46 -7.39 -6.52
N PRO A 22 -1.37 -6.40 -6.37
CA PRO A 22 -1.89 -6.05 -5.06
C PRO A 22 -2.44 -7.26 -4.32
N PHE A 23 -2.05 -7.42 -3.05
CA PHE A 23 -2.56 -8.46 -2.17
C PHE A 23 -3.99 -8.20 -1.73
N PHE A 24 -4.38 -6.92 -1.70
CA PHE A 24 -5.75 -6.48 -1.45
C PHE A 24 -6.02 -5.15 -2.16
N GLY A 25 -7.30 -4.86 -2.38
CA GLY A 25 -7.75 -3.60 -2.95
C GLY A 25 -7.92 -2.54 -1.85
N PHE A 26 -7.30 -1.38 -2.02
CA PHE A 26 -7.40 -0.27 -1.09
C PHE A 26 -7.77 1.03 -1.84
N TYR A 27 -8.54 1.90 -1.20
CA TYR A 27 -8.89 3.19 -1.77
C TYR A 27 -7.62 4.02 -2.00
N GLY A 28 -7.48 4.64 -3.16
CA GLY A 28 -6.30 5.47 -3.50
C GLY A 28 -5.04 4.70 -3.90
N GLY A 29 -5.05 3.36 -3.91
CA GLY A 29 -3.85 2.57 -4.19
C GLY A 29 -3.15 2.90 -5.50
N LYS A 30 -1.84 3.15 -5.46
CA LYS A 30 -1.01 3.66 -6.56
C LYS A 30 -0.45 2.58 -7.51
N TRP A 31 -0.74 1.30 -7.31
CA TRP A 31 -0.10 0.22 -8.05
C TRP A 31 -0.13 0.36 -9.58
N ARG A 32 -1.26 0.86 -10.14
CA ARG A 32 -1.42 1.04 -11.59
C ARG A 32 -0.58 2.22 -12.11
N ASP A 33 -0.51 3.27 -11.31
CA ASP A 33 0.04 4.56 -11.71
C ASP A 33 1.53 4.65 -11.37
N ALA A 34 2.01 3.90 -10.37
CA ALA A 34 3.38 3.92 -9.90
C ALA A 34 4.40 3.70 -11.04
N ALA A 35 4.18 2.71 -11.90
CA ALA A 35 5.11 2.42 -12.98
C ALA A 35 5.01 3.35 -14.20
N LYS A 36 3.98 4.18 -14.26
CA LYS A 36 3.76 5.05 -15.42
C LYS A 36 4.23 6.48 -15.17
N TYR A 37 4.05 6.94 -13.95
CA TYR A 37 4.12 8.36 -13.66
C TYR A 37 5.14 8.70 -12.59
N TYR A 38 5.46 7.76 -11.69
CA TYR A 38 6.39 8.02 -10.59
C TYR A 38 7.79 7.53 -10.92
N PRO A 39 8.83 8.23 -10.43
CA PRO A 39 10.22 7.79 -10.60
C PRO A 39 10.44 6.39 -10.07
N SER A 40 11.33 5.66 -10.70
CA SER A 40 11.83 4.39 -10.15
C SER A 40 12.65 4.63 -8.89
N PRO A 41 12.70 3.65 -7.95
CA PRO A 41 13.53 3.78 -6.77
C PRO A 41 15.01 3.74 -7.12
N ASP A 42 15.76 4.72 -6.68
CA ASP A 42 17.21 4.83 -6.88
C ASP A 42 18.04 4.22 -5.72
N HIS A 43 17.35 3.79 -4.63
CA HIS A 43 17.98 3.13 -3.47
C HIS A 43 17.59 1.65 -3.37
N GLY A 44 18.41 0.89 -2.66
CA GLY A 44 18.17 -0.53 -2.34
C GLY A 44 17.05 -0.74 -1.31
N LEU A 45 16.71 0.29 -0.54
CA LEU A 45 15.63 0.31 0.43
C LEU A 45 14.51 1.22 -0.04
N ILE A 46 13.27 0.74 0.02
CA ILE A 46 12.04 1.53 -0.17
C ILE A 46 11.34 1.67 1.18
N VAL A 47 10.85 2.87 1.47
CA VAL A 47 10.04 3.15 2.66
C VAL A 47 8.72 3.77 2.22
N GLU A 48 7.61 3.16 2.58
CA GLU A 48 6.26 3.74 2.45
C GLU A 48 5.74 4.11 3.85
N PRO A 49 5.80 5.38 4.28
CA PRO A 49 5.36 5.81 5.62
C PRO A 49 3.84 6.00 5.72
N PHE A 50 3.13 5.78 4.65
CA PHE A 50 1.68 5.68 4.52
C PHE A 50 1.39 4.48 3.63
N ALA A 51 1.58 3.28 4.18
CA ALA A 51 1.69 2.06 3.38
C ALA A 51 0.42 1.72 2.58
N GLY A 52 -0.76 1.82 3.20
CA GLY A 52 -1.99 1.40 2.58
C GLY A 52 -1.84 0.00 1.94
N SER A 53 -2.06 -0.10 0.61
CA SER A 53 -1.83 -1.35 -0.14
C SER A 53 -0.43 -1.48 -0.76
N ALA A 54 0.54 -0.70 -0.34
CA ALA A 54 1.94 -0.70 -0.75
C ALA A 54 2.12 -0.69 -2.29
N GLY A 55 1.36 0.17 -2.95
CA GLY A 55 1.23 0.13 -4.41
C GLY A 55 2.52 0.40 -5.17
N TYR A 56 3.42 1.20 -4.61
CA TYR A 56 4.74 1.49 -5.19
C TYR A 56 5.72 0.33 -4.91
N ALA A 57 5.86 -0.09 -3.66
CA ALA A 57 6.79 -1.16 -3.27
C ALA A 57 6.50 -2.49 -3.99
N LEU A 58 5.24 -2.84 -4.24
CA LEU A 58 4.85 -4.03 -4.99
C LEU A 58 5.39 -4.07 -6.44
N ARG A 59 5.73 -2.92 -7.02
CA ARG A 59 6.36 -2.85 -8.33
C ARG A 59 7.84 -3.21 -8.29
N TYR A 60 8.45 -3.11 -7.11
CA TYR A 60 9.88 -3.28 -6.86
C TYR A 60 10.13 -4.25 -5.68
N ALA A 61 9.29 -5.27 -5.57
CA ALA A 61 9.24 -6.18 -4.42
C ALA A 61 10.54 -6.97 -4.15
N HIS A 62 11.47 -6.97 -5.09
CA HIS A 62 12.82 -7.54 -4.93
C HIS A 62 13.75 -6.67 -4.07
N LYS A 63 13.39 -5.40 -3.84
CA LYS A 63 14.15 -4.50 -2.97
C LYS A 63 13.77 -4.71 -1.51
N ARG A 64 14.61 -4.26 -0.59
CA ARG A 64 14.22 -4.19 0.81
C ARG A 64 13.08 -3.18 0.96
N VAL A 65 12.09 -3.50 1.76
CA VAL A 65 10.91 -2.65 1.96
C VAL A 65 10.62 -2.50 3.45
N VAL A 66 10.33 -1.28 3.85
CA VAL A 66 9.76 -0.95 5.15
C VAL A 66 8.42 -0.28 4.93
N LEU A 67 7.39 -0.83 5.52
CA LEU A 67 6.05 -0.25 5.55
C LEU A 67 5.78 0.30 6.94
N CYS A 68 5.41 1.58 7.03
CA CYS A 68 4.82 2.17 8.25
C CYS A 68 3.34 2.45 7.96
N GLU A 69 2.49 2.02 8.87
CA GLU A 69 1.05 2.18 8.72
C GLU A 69 0.42 2.46 10.08
N VAL A 70 -0.30 3.56 10.17
CA VAL A 70 -0.93 3.99 11.43
C VAL A 70 -2.20 3.18 11.74
N ASP A 71 -2.92 2.72 10.70
CA ASP A 71 -4.11 1.87 10.88
C ASP A 71 -3.69 0.44 11.25
N PRO A 72 -3.97 -0.01 12.49
CA PRO A 72 -3.58 -1.35 12.95
C PRO A 72 -4.23 -2.49 12.14
N ILE A 73 -5.36 -2.22 11.48
CA ILE A 73 -6.01 -3.20 10.60
C ILE A 73 -5.15 -3.44 9.36
N ILE A 74 -4.64 -2.39 8.75
CA ILE A 74 -3.82 -2.49 7.54
C ILE A 74 -2.44 -3.03 7.89
N ALA A 75 -1.84 -2.54 8.97
CA ALA A 75 -0.57 -3.06 9.49
C ALA A 75 -0.68 -4.57 9.77
N GLY A 76 -1.72 -5.01 10.49
CA GLY A 76 -1.95 -6.42 10.80
C GLY A 76 -2.18 -7.28 9.54
N VAL A 77 -2.83 -6.76 8.51
CA VAL A 77 -2.93 -7.48 7.21
C VAL A 77 -1.55 -7.66 6.58
N TRP A 78 -0.66 -6.66 6.64
CA TRP A 78 0.70 -6.78 6.13
C TRP A 78 1.56 -7.72 6.97
N GLU A 79 1.47 -7.67 8.30
CA GLU A 79 2.13 -8.61 9.22
C GLU A 79 1.72 -10.05 8.92
N TYR A 80 0.42 -10.31 8.78
CA TYR A 80 -0.10 -11.60 8.37
C TYR A 80 0.47 -12.06 7.01
N LEU A 81 0.48 -11.17 6.00
CA LEU A 81 0.95 -11.49 4.65
C LEU A 81 2.45 -11.81 4.58
N VAL A 82 3.28 -11.20 5.41
CA VAL A 82 4.72 -11.52 5.45
C VAL A 82 5.02 -12.81 6.21
N GLU A 83 4.06 -13.36 6.96
CA GLU A 83 4.24 -14.58 7.77
C GLU A 83 3.50 -15.81 7.22
N VAL A 84 2.33 -15.60 6.58
CA VAL A 84 1.47 -16.69 6.12
C VAL A 84 2.11 -17.54 5.04
N SER A 85 1.97 -18.87 5.11
CA SER A 85 2.45 -19.76 4.06
C SER A 85 1.52 -19.77 2.83
N PRO A 86 2.05 -20.12 1.64
CA PRO A 86 1.23 -20.34 0.45
C PRO A 86 0.11 -21.35 0.67
N ARG A 87 0.38 -22.40 1.46
CA ARG A 87 -0.58 -23.47 1.76
C ARG A 87 -1.74 -22.96 2.61
N GLU A 88 -1.47 -22.14 3.62
CA GLU A 88 -2.51 -21.54 4.46
C GLU A 88 -3.42 -20.64 3.65
N ILE A 89 -2.87 -19.80 2.76
CA ILE A 89 -3.69 -18.97 1.84
C ILE A 89 -4.60 -19.82 0.97
N LEU A 90 -4.10 -20.92 0.42
CA LEU A 90 -4.89 -21.82 -0.43
C LEU A 90 -5.99 -22.55 0.35
N ALA A 91 -5.76 -22.82 1.64
CA ALA A 91 -6.71 -23.50 2.51
C ALA A 91 -7.89 -22.63 2.97
N ILE A 92 -7.79 -21.29 2.86
CA ILE A 92 -8.89 -20.40 3.27
C ILE A 92 -10.11 -20.64 2.37
N PRO A 93 -11.29 -20.95 2.93
CA PRO A 93 -12.48 -21.24 2.14
C PRO A 93 -13.08 -19.98 1.48
N ASP A 94 -14.04 -20.19 0.59
CA ASP A 94 -14.87 -19.11 0.06
C ASP A 94 -15.85 -18.63 1.14
N VAL A 95 -16.24 -17.35 1.07
CA VAL A 95 -17.29 -16.81 1.93
C VAL A 95 -18.62 -17.46 1.51
N PRO A 96 -19.36 -18.11 2.42
CA PRO A 96 -20.60 -18.80 2.08
C PRO A 96 -21.65 -17.87 1.46
N ALA A 97 -22.48 -18.41 0.59
CA ALA A 97 -23.61 -17.66 0.04
C ALA A 97 -24.53 -17.19 1.18
N GLY A 98 -24.78 -15.88 1.25
CA GLY A 98 -25.54 -15.27 2.35
C GLY A 98 -24.79 -15.12 3.68
N GLY A 99 -23.61 -15.71 3.80
CA GLY A 99 -22.74 -15.65 4.98
C GLY A 99 -21.86 -14.41 5.08
N THR A 100 -20.93 -14.48 6.00
CA THR A 100 -19.97 -13.41 6.35
C THR A 100 -18.57 -13.95 6.40
N VAL A 101 -17.59 -13.06 6.44
CA VAL A 101 -16.19 -13.42 6.67
C VAL A 101 -16.01 -14.05 8.08
N ASP A 102 -16.80 -13.62 9.06
CA ASP A 102 -16.74 -14.13 10.43
C ASP A 102 -17.13 -15.63 10.51
N ASP A 103 -17.94 -16.12 9.57
CA ASP A 103 -18.36 -17.53 9.52
C ASP A 103 -17.22 -18.49 9.11
N LEU A 104 -16.07 -17.94 8.71
CA LEU A 104 -14.93 -18.74 8.27
C LEU A 104 -14.04 -19.23 9.42
N GLY A 105 -14.20 -18.73 10.64
CA GLY A 105 -13.42 -19.14 11.82
C GLY A 105 -11.91 -18.88 11.70
N LEU A 106 -11.52 -17.80 11.05
CA LEU A 106 -10.12 -17.42 10.77
C LEU A 106 -9.54 -16.53 11.87
N THR A 107 -8.20 -16.35 11.84
CA THR A 107 -7.58 -15.27 12.61
C THR A 107 -8.12 -13.91 12.17
N GLN A 108 -8.01 -12.91 13.02
CA GLN A 108 -8.55 -11.58 12.75
C GLN A 108 -7.91 -10.94 11.51
N GLU A 109 -6.60 -11.12 11.33
CA GLU A 109 -5.83 -10.55 10.23
C GLU A 109 -6.19 -11.21 8.89
N ALA A 110 -6.36 -12.53 8.88
CA ALA A 110 -6.86 -13.27 7.73
C ALA A 110 -8.30 -12.82 7.36
N ALA A 111 -9.16 -12.63 8.35
CA ALA A 111 -10.50 -12.12 8.15
C ALA A 111 -10.49 -10.68 7.57
N TRP A 112 -9.58 -9.81 8.02
CA TRP A 112 -9.39 -8.47 7.45
C TRP A 112 -8.95 -8.54 5.99
N LEU A 113 -7.96 -9.38 5.66
CA LEU A 113 -7.51 -9.58 4.28
C LEU A 113 -8.68 -9.94 3.36
N ILE A 114 -9.51 -10.92 3.75
CA ILE A 114 -10.68 -11.32 2.98
C ILE A 114 -11.71 -10.19 2.90
N GLY A 115 -11.89 -9.46 4.01
CA GLY A 115 -12.77 -8.30 4.09
C GLY A 115 -12.47 -7.20 3.07
N PHE A 116 -11.22 -7.03 2.66
CA PHE A 116 -10.83 -6.15 1.56
C PHE A 116 -11.18 -6.72 0.18
N TRP A 117 -11.37 -8.03 0.05
CA TRP A 117 -11.75 -8.69 -1.20
C TRP A 117 -13.25 -8.85 -1.39
N VAL A 118 -14.06 -8.82 -0.33
CA VAL A 118 -15.53 -8.92 -0.45
C VAL A 118 -16.18 -7.63 -0.97
N ASN A 119 -15.43 -6.53 -1.03
CA ASN A 119 -15.84 -5.28 -1.67
C ASN A 119 -14.64 -4.59 -2.31
N ARG A 120 -14.90 -3.72 -3.32
CA ARG A 120 -13.84 -2.99 -4.02
C ARG A 120 -13.76 -1.54 -3.56
N GLY A 121 -12.50 -1.00 -3.57
CA GLY A 121 -12.27 0.42 -3.35
C GLY A 121 -12.69 0.90 -1.97
N VAL A 122 -12.55 0.05 -0.97
CA VAL A 122 -12.87 0.36 0.42
C VAL A 122 -11.60 0.76 1.18
N SER A 123 -11.77 1.60 2.19
CA SER A 123 -10.71 1.97 3.14
C SER A 123 -10.76 1.14 4.43
N ARG A 124 -11.75 0.25 4.56
CA ARG A 124 -11.88 -0.72 5.67
C ARG A 124 -12.38 -2.07 5.18
N PRO A 125 -11.96 -3.18 5.80
CA PRO A 125 -12.47 -4.50 5.46
C PRO A 125 -13.98 -4.58 5.75
N ARG A 126 -14.68 -5.33 4.94
CA ARG A 126 -16.13 -5.57 5.07
C ARG A 126 -16.38 -7.02 5.46
N LYS A 127 -17.45 -7.25 6.22
CA LYS A 127 -17.85 -8.61 6.63
C LYS A 127 -18.66 -9.32 5.58
N ARG A 128 -19.39 -8.59 4.76
CA ARG A 128 -20.31 -9.14 3.74
C ARG A 128 -20.10 -8.51 2.38
N PRO A 129 -20.24 -9.31 1.30
CA PRO A 129 -20.28 -8.75 -0.04
C PRO A 129 -21.46 -7.79 -0.21
N SER A 130 -21.25 -6.69 -0.91
CA SER A 130 -22.36 -5.83 -1.34
C SER A 130 -23.27 -6.56 -2.33
N LYS A 131 -24.52 -6.06 -2.48
CA LYS A 131 -25.45 -6.61 -3.50
C LYS A 131 -24.81 -6.60 -4.89
N TRP A 132 -24.12 -5.52 -5.24
CA TRP A 132 -23.43 -5.41 -6.54
C TRP A 132 -22.36 -6.50 -6.73
N MET A 133 -21.59 -6.82 -5.69
CA MET A 133 -20.59 -7.89 -5.74
C MET A 133 -21.24 -9.26 -5.90
N ARG A 134 -22.37 -9.50 -5.25
CA ARG A 134 -23.11 -10.77 -5.39
C ARG A 134 -23.72 -10.95 -6.79
N ASP A 135 -24.27 -9.86 -7.35
CA ASP A 135 -25.01 -9.93 -8.63
C ASP A 135 -24.11 -9.89 -9.87
N ARG A 136 -22.85 -9.43 -9.71
CA ARG A 136 -21.91 -9.18 -10.81
C ARG A 136 -20.55 -9.80 -10.58
N ILE A 137 -20.50 -10.97 -9.98
CA ILE A 137 -19.23 -11.64 -9.70
C ILE A 137 -18.53 -11.99 -11.01
N SER A 138 -17.52 -11.20 -11.34
CA SER A 138 -16.50 -11.57 -12.32
C SER A 138 -15.47 -12.45 -11.62
N PRO A 139 -15.19 -13.67 -12.09
CA PRO A 139 -14.15 -14.52 -11.51
C PRO A 139 -12.85 -13.72 -11.38
N GLY A 140 -12.28 -13.66 -10.15
CA GLY A 140 -11.03 -12.96 -9.86
C GLY A 140 -11.13 -11.51 -9.39
N SER A 141 -12.34 -11.01 -9.12
CA SER A 141 -12.54 -9.71 -8.48
C SER A 141 -13.09 -9.80 -7.06
N PHE A 142 -13.25 -11.00 -6.55
CA PHE A 142 -13.83 -11.38 -5.29
C PHE A 142 -12.96 -12.44 -4.63
N TRP A 143 -13.08 -12.65 -3.31
CA TRP A 143 -12.38 -13.75 -2.64
C TRP A 143 -12.82 -15.08 -3.26
N GLY A 144 -11.87 -15.84 -3.76
CA GLY A 144 -12.10 -17.11 -4.43
C GLY A 144 -10.79 -17.71 -4.93
N ASN A 145 -10.87 -18.86 -5.59
CA ASN A 145 -9.70 -19.66 -5.99
C ASN A 145 -8.63 -18.85 -6.73
N ARG A 146 -9.02 -18.01 -7.70
CA ARG A 146 -8.06 -17.19 -8.45
C ARG A 146 -7.31 -16.19 -7.58
N VAL A 147 -7.99 -15.58 -6.58
CA VAL A 147 -7.37 -14.64 -5.67
C VAL A 147 -6.40 -15.38 -4.76
N ARG A 148 -6.82 -16.51 -4.18
CA ARG A 148 -5.96 -17.38 -3.35
C ARG A 148 -4.71 -17.81 -4.10
N GLN A 149 -4.84 -18.30 -5.32
CA GLN A 149 -3.69 -18.68 -6.17
C GLN A 149 -2.77 -17.50 -6.45
N THR A 150 -3.32 -16.31 -6.73
CA THR A 150 -2.50 -15.11 -6.95
C THR A 150 -1.74 -14.73 -5.69
N ILE A 151 -2.38 -14.71 -4.53
CA ILE A 151 -1.75 -14.33 -3.26
C ILE A 151 -0.71 -15.39 -2.86
N SER A 152 -1.06 -16.68 -2.87
CA SER A 152 -0.18 -17.77 -2.49
C SER A 152 1.11 -17.81 -3.31
N SER A 153 1.03 -17.49 -4.60
CA SER A 153 2.22 -17.43 -5.48
C SER A 153 3.15 -16.24 -5.21
N GLN A 154 2.74 -15.32 -4.34
CA GLN A 154 3.45 -14.06 -4.11
C GLN A 154 3.94 -13.87 -2.67
N VAL A 155 3.30 -14.47 -1.65
CA VAL A 155 3.58 -14.20 -0.23
C VAL A 155 5.05 -14.45 0.15
N GLU A 156 5.70 -15.47 -0.39
CA GLU A 156 7.10 -15.74 -0.09
C GLU A 156 8.05 -14.65 -0.60
N ARG A 157 7.63 -13.89 -1.59
CA ARG A 157 8.44 -12.83 -2.18
C ARG A 157 8.48 -11.55 -1.36
N ILE A 158 7.67 -11.46 -0.31
CA ILE A 158 7.62 -10.31 0.60
C ILE A 158 8.07 -10.66 2.02
N ARG A 159 8.54 -11.89 2.28
CA ARG A 159 9.03 -12.36 3.59
C ARG A 159 10.07 -11.43 4.24
N HIS A 160 10.86 -10.78 3.43
CA HIS A 160 11.94 -9.89 3.85
C HIS A 160 11.47 -8.45 4.12
N TRP A 161 10.19 -8.15 3.93
CA TRP A 161 9.64 -6.84 4.23
C TRP A 161 9.50 -6.65 5.74
N LYS A 162 9.70 -5.42 6.20
CA LYS A 162 9.48 -5.04 7.59
C LYS A 162 8.25 -4.17 7.71
N ILE A 163 7.39 -4.50 8.66
CA ILE A 163 6.12 -3.82 8.91
C ILE A 163 6.21 -3.15 10.26
N TYR A 164 5.76 -1.91 10.37
CA TYR A 164 5.66 -1.16 11.62
C TYR A 164 4.27 -0.53 11.72
N ASN A 165 3.54 -0.87 12.77
CA ASN A 165 2.31 -0.16 13.10
C ASN A 165 2.68 1.13 13.85
N CYS A 166 2.93 2.19 13.09
CA CYS A 166 3.33 3.49 13.61
C CYS A 166 2.95 4.62 12.64
N SER A 167 2.96 5.84 13.13
CA SER A 167 2.80 7.03 12.31
C SER A 167 4.07 7.32 11.48
N TRP A 168 3.92 8.12 10.43
CA TRP A 168 5.00 8.52 9.53
C TRP A 168 6.21 9.17 10.24
N ASN A 169 5.97 9.94 11.29
CA ASN A 169 7.00 10.62 12.08
C ASN A 169 7.73 9.70 13.07
N GLU A 170 7.16 8.53 13.34
CA GLU A 170 7.74 7.48 14.19
C GLU A 170 8.47 6.41 13.38
N CYS A 171 8.52 6.56 12.05
CA CYS A 171 9.19 5.61 11.17
C CYS A 171 10.66 5.41 11.60
N PRO A 172 11.10 4.16 11.90
CA PRO A 172 12.40 3.90 12.51
C PRO A 172 13.58 4.03 11.53
N VAL A 173 13.32 4.29 10.26
CA VAL A 173 14.38 4.40 9.24
C VAL A 173 15.03 5.77 9.28
N THR A 174 16.35 5.80 9.52
CA THR A 174 17.17 7.03 9.57
C THR A 174 18.18 7.16 8.42
N GLY A 175 18.43 6.05 7.71
CA GLY A 175 19.37 5.96 6.60
C GLY A 175 18.83 6.45 5.25
N SER A 176 19.68 6.37 4.22
CA SER A 176 19.28 6.69 2.85
C SER A 176 18.33 5.62 2.28
N ALA A 177 17.23 6.08 1.70
CA ALA A 177 16.19 5.22 1.12
C ALA A 177 15.48 5.95 -0.02
N THR A 178 14.68 5.21 -0.79
CA THR A 178 13.61 5.80 -1.59
C THR A 178 12.36 5.88 -0.72
N TRP A 179 11.93 7.07 -0.39
CA TRP A 179 10.75 7.37 0.40
C TRP A 179 9.58 7.64 -0.55
N PHE A 180 8.58 6.78 -0.54
CA PHE A 180 7.35 6.98 -1.28
C PHE A 180 6.23 7.40 -0.32
N VAL A 181 5.93 8.69 -0.30
CA VAL A 181 5.05 9.35 0.67
C VAL A 181 3.71 9.63 0.00
N ASP A 182 2.70 8.81 0.26
CA ASP A 182 1.35 8.89 -0.30
C ASP A 182 0.30 9.07 0.81
N PRO A 183 0.27 10.24 1.47
CA PRO A 183 -0.64 10.49 2.58
C PRO A 183 -2.10 10.58 2.10
N PRO A 184 -3.09 10.48 2.99
CA PRO A 184 -4.43 11.00 2.72
C PRO A 184 -4.34 12.44 2.23
N TYR A 185 -4.78 12.69 0.98
CA TYR A 185 -4.59 14.00 0.32
C TYR A 185 -5.30 15.12 1.07
N GLN A 186 -4.66 16.28 1.19
CA GLN A 186 -5.11 17.40 2.03
C GLN A 186 -6.59 17.76 1.82
N LYS A 187 -7.06 17.81 0.57
CA LYS A 187 -8.44 18.22 0.25
C LYS A 187 -9.43 17.06 0.15
N THR A 188 -8.96 15.85 -0.14
CA THR A 188 -9.82 14.71 -0.48
C THR A 188 -9.62 13.50 0.42
N GLY A 189 -8.66 13.54 1.34
CA GLY A 189 -8.26 12.43 2.20
C GLY A 189 -9.14 12.18 3.44
N ARG A 190 -10.21 12.95 3.64
CA ARG A 190 -11.15 12.81 4.79
C ARG A 190 -11.92 11.48 4.83
N HIS A 191 -11.87 10.69 3.78
CA HIS A 191 -12.58 9.41 3.69
C HIS A 191 -11.80 8.22 4.27
N TYR A 192 -10.54 8.44 4.63
CA TYR A 192 -9.76 7.45 5.36
C TYR A 192 -10.11 7.49 6.85
N VAL A 193 -9.82 6.42 7.57
CA VAL A 193 -10.03 6.34 9.02
C VAL A 193 -9.11 7.30 9.73
N TYR A 194 -7.83 7.23 9.40
CA TYR A 194 -6.80 8.20 9.77
C TYR A 194 -6.66 9.16 8.59
N GLY A 195 -7.58 10.12 8.56
CA GLY A 195 -7.77 11.00 7.41
C GLY A 195 -6.83 12.20 7.39
N SER A 196 -7.00 13.02 6.36
CA SER A 196 -6.20 14.25 6.20
C SER A 196 -6.36 15.26 7.35
N GLU A 197 -7.41 15.14 8.16
CA GLU A 197 -7.66 16.02 9.31
C GLU A 197 -6.71 15.75 10.48
N GLU A 198 -6.10 14.55 10.53
CA GLU A 198 -5.15 14.15 11.57
C GLU A 198 -3.70 14.43 11.19
N ILE A 199 -3.45 14.98 9.98
CA ILE A 199 -2.10 15.24 9.47
C ILE A 199 -1.79 16.73 9.53
N ASP A 200 -0.74 17.11 10.28
CA ASP A 200 -0.11 18.40 10.10
C ASP A 200 0.75 18.39 8.83
N PHE A 201 0.19 18.88 7.74
CA PHE A 201 0.85 18.91 6.44
C PHE A 201 2.09 19.82 6.42
N LYS A 202 2.17 20.84 7.28
CA LYS A 202 3.34 21.69 7.39
C LYS A 202 4.50 20.90 8.00
N ASP A 203 4.23 20.10 9.02
CA ASP A 203 5.24 19.27 9.65
C ASP A 203 5.60 18.06 8.79
N LEU A 204 4.64 17.44 8.11
CA LEU A 204 4.92 16.41 7.11
C LEU A 204 5.85 16.96 6.00
N GLY A 205 5.60 18.18 5.52
CA GLY A 205 6.46 18.82 4.52
C GLY A 205 7.89 19.09 5.02
N LYS A 206 8.06 19.49 6.27
CA LYS A 206 9.39 19.63 6.88
C LYS A 206 10.07 18.25 6.98
N TRP A 207 9.35 17.25 7.48
CA TRP A 207 9.86 15.90 7.61
C TRP A 207 10.32 15.33 6.27
N CYS A 208 9.54 15.46 5.21
CA CYS A 208 9.92 15.03 3.86
C CYS A 208 11.26 15.65 3.41
N ARG A 209 11.46 16.96 3.66
CA ARG A 209 12.71 17.64 3.28
C ARG A 209 13.94 17.18 4.05
N THR A 210 13.78 16.55 5.21
CA THR A 210 14.88 16.06 6.04
C THR A 210 15.25 14.60 5.76
N ARG A 211 14.48 13.88 4.93
CA ARG A 211 14.78 12.48 4.60
C ARG A 211 16.02 12.38 3.72
N LYS A 212 16.86 11.38 4.01
CA LYS A 212 18.07 11.08 3.23
C LYS A 212 17.71 10.16 2.06
N GLY A 213 18.26 10.44 0.89
CA GLY A 213 18.01 9.69 -0.34
C GLY A 213 16.90 10.33 -1.20
N GLN A 214 16.23 9.51 -2.00
CA GLN A 214 15.17 9.95 -2.90
C GLN A 214 13.85 10.09 -2.12
N VAL A 215 13.18 11.22 -2.27
CA VAL A 215 11.85 11.44 -1.69
C VAL A 215 10.86 11.75 -2.79
N ILE A 216 9.78 10.98 -2.82
CA ILE A 216 8.68 11.09 -3.78
C ILE A 216 7.42 11.32 -2.98
N VAL A 217 6.77 12.48 -3.12
CA VAL A 217 5.55 12.83 -2.39
C VAL A 217 4.40 12.96 -3.36
N CYS A 218 3.31 12.26 -3.08
CA CYS A 218 2.08 12.25 -3.86
C CYS A 218 1.05 13.21 -3.29
N GLU A 219 0.29 13.90 -4.15
CA GLU A 219 -0.81 14.76 -3.73
C GLU A 219 -1.73 15.07 -4.93
N ASN A 220 -2.90 15.64 -4.66
CA ASN A 220 -3.73 16.26 -5.68
C ASN A 220 -3.17 17.63 -6.09
N HIS A 221 -3.31 17.96 -7.37
CA HIS A 221 -2.97 19.27 -7.87
C HIS A 221 -3.71 20.39 -7.11
N GLY A 222 -2.97 21.43 -6.76
CA GLY A 222 -3.49 22.59 -6.01
C GLY A 222 -3.37 22.46 -4.48
N ALA A 223 -2.72 21.43 -3.96
CA ALA A 223 -2.18 21.45 -2.60
C ALA A 223 -0.94 22.35 -2.54
N GLY A 224 -0.71 23.00 -1.40
CA GLY A 224 0.32 24.03 -1.28
C GLY A 224 1.28 23.87 -0.09
N TRP A 225 1.26 22.72 0.58
CA TRP A 225 2.10 22.48 1.75
C TRP A 225 3.59 22.20 1.43
N ILE A 226 3.88 21.77 0.18
CA ILE A 226 5.20 21.81 -0.47
C ILE A 226 5.00 22.21 -1.96
N PRO A 227 6.05 22.59 -2.71
CA PRO A 227 5.89 23.04 -4.09
C PRO A 227 5.65 21.87 -5.06
N PHE A 228 4.42 21.37 -5.06
CA PHE A 228 3.99 20.34 -5.99
C PHE A 228 3.95 20.82 -7.43
N ARG A 229 4.32 19.94 -8.36
CA ARG A 229 4.09 20.10 -9.77
C ARG A 229 3.05 19.11 -10.27
N ARG A 230 2.34 19.45 -11.34
CA ARG A 230 1.40 18.54 -11.99
C ARG A 230 2.15 17.31 -12.51
N LEU A 231 1.60 16.12 -12.28
CA LEU A 231 2.15 14.86 -12.74
C LEU A 231 1.34 14.28 -13.90
N ALA A 232 0.06 13.98 -13.70
CA ALA A 232 -0.78 13.30 -14.69
C ALA A 232 -2.28 13.45 -14.38
N ASP A 233 -3.11 13.17 -15.39
CA ASP A 233 -4.54 12.95 -15.22
C ASP A 233 -4.80 11.46 -15.01
N VAL A 234 -5.25 11.09 -13.82
CA VAL A 234 -5.54 9.70 -13.46
C VAL A 234 -7.04 9.43 -13.40
N LYS A 235 -7.43 8.20 -13.73
CA LYS A 235 -8.81 7.76 -13.60
C LYS A 235 -9.14 7.53 -12.12
N THR A 236 -10.20 8.15 -11.64
CA THR A 236 -10.69 7.88 -10.27
C THR A 236 -11.56 6.61 -10.24
N THR A 237 -11.86 6.13 -9.04
CA THR A 237 -12.79 5.01 -8.82
C THR A 237 -14.24 5.35 -9.21
N ARG A 238 -14.59 6.64 -9.32
CA ARG A 238 -15.90 7.07 -9.81
C ARG A 238 -15.88 7.09 -11.33
N ALA A 239 -16.80 6.36 -11.96
CA ALA A 239 -16.91 6.28 -13.41
C ALA A 239 -16.94 7.66 -14.06
N GLY A 240 -16.08 7.87 -15.06
CA GLY A 240 -16.01 9.11 -15.84
C GLY A 240 -15.29 10.29 -15.19
N LYS A 241 -14.86 10.20 -13.91
CA LYS A 241 -14.11 11.28 -13.25
C LYS A 241 -12.61 11.04 -13.35
N ARG A 242 -11.87 12.11 -13.60
CA ARG A 242 -10.40 12.17 -13.55
C ARG A 242 -9.99 13.05 -12.38
N ALA A 243 -8.86 12.73 -11.76
CA ALA A 243 -8.17 13.58 -10.81
C ALA A 243 -6.83 13.98 -11.40
N VAL A 244 -6.34 15.14 -11.06
CA VAL A 244 -5.02 15.61 -11.45
C VAL A 244 -4.06 15.28 -10.31
N GLU A 245 -3.20 14.30 -10.53
CA GLU A 245 -2.12 13.95 -9.62
C GLU A 245 -1.02 14.99 -9.67
N ALA A 246 -0.43 15.25 -8.53
CA ALA A 246 0.73 16.11 -8.37
C ALA A 246 1.82 15.39 -7.61
N ILE A 247 3.04 15.81 -7.79
CA ILE A 247 4.24 15.21 -7.21
C ILE A 247 5.19 16.29 -6.73
N TRP A 248 5.90 15.97 -5.67
CA TRP A 248 7.13 16.66 -5.29
C TRP A 248 8.26 15.65 -5.11
N THR A 249 9.46 16.00 -5.52
CA THR A 249 10.67 15.22 -5.29
C THR A 249 11.79 16.15 -4.81
N ASN A 250 12.67 15.62 -3.95
CA ASN A 250 13.81 16.40 -3.45
C ASN A 250 14.97 16.53 -4.46
N ASN A 251 14.98 15.73 -5.52
CA ASN A 251 16.03 15.73 -6.54
C ASN A 251 15.75 16.69 -7.71
N GLY A 252 14.77 17.60 -7.59
CA GLY A 252 14.42 18.51 -8.70
C GLY A 252 13.73 17.77 -9.86
N ASP A 253 14.04 18.14 -11.09
CA ASP A 253 13.32 17.68 -12.27
C ASP A 253 13.45 16.18 -12.55
N ILE A 254 12.29 15.51 -12.62
CA ILE A 254 12.18 14.26 -13.35
C ILE A 254 12.13 14.67 -14.83
N GLN A 255 13.16 14.36 -15.58
CA GLN A 255 13.17 14.47 -17.04
C GLN A 255 12.18 13.51 -17.68
#